data_0434dce4caf9f2885ebc2e8ba82c66b3
#
_entry.id   0434dce4caf9f2885ebc2e8ba82c66b3
#
_cell.length_a   1.000
_cell.length_b   1.000
_cell.length_c   1.000
_cell.angle_alpha   90.00
_cell.angle_beta   90.00
_cell.angle_gamma   90.00
#
_symmetry.space_group_name_H-M   'P 1'
#
loop_
_entity.id
_entity.type
_entity.pdbx_description
1 polymer ?
#
loop_
_entity_poly.entity_id
_entity_poly.type
_entity_poly.pdbx_seq_one_letter_code
_entity_poly.pdbx_strand_id
1 'polypeptide(L)'
;MKAADGKRRSTDVANTEQLLRIIQSIPSKKAEPFKLWLAQVGRERIDETLDPELIVERLVSTYERKGYTREWINQRLQAISARKELTDEWKDRGIQQGKEYAILTDELTRAWSGMTTRQYKDLKGLKKQSLRDNMSTTELTLNQLAEVATRELSQLEQPVGLEENKRIAQPAAPLLETPEKILNSGLGGRSSRVKTQPNSIM
;
A
#
# COMPACT_ATOMS: atom_id res chain seq x y z
N MET A 1 -18.93 -20.57 -15.32
CA MET A 1 -17.94 -20.00 -16.25
C MET A 1 -18.27 -20.34 -17.71
N LYS A 2 -17.88 -19.49 -18.67
CA LYS A 2 -17.89 -19.88 -20.11
C LYS A 2 -16.59 -20.64 -20.38
N ALA A 3 -16.70 -21.90 -20.84
CA ALA A 3 -15.56 -22.69 -21.27
C ALA A 3 -15.05 -22.23 -22.66
N ALA A 4 -13.86 -22.66 -23.08
CA ALA A 4 -13.28 -22.31 -24.39
C ALA A 4 -14.15 -22.73 -25.58
N ASP A 5 -15.03 -23.72 -25.38
CA ASP A 5 -16.02 -24.21 -26.38
C ASP A 5 -17.33 -23.37 -26.36
N GLY A 6 -17.37 -22.26 -25.64
CA GLY A 6 -18.55 -21.37 -25.56
C GLY A 6 -19.69 -21.87 -24.67
N LYS A 7 -19.63 -23.09 -24.12
CA LYS A 7 -20.68 -23.66 -23.28
C LYS A 7 -20.56 -23.15 -21.85
N ARG A 8 -21.72 -22.92 -21.20
CA ARG A 8 -21.77 -22.61 -19.75
C ARG A 8 -21.68 -23.92 -18.97
N ARG A 9 -20.65 -24.00 -18.09
CA ARG A 9 -20.48 -25.13 -17.15
C ARG A 9 -20.53 -24.60 -15.73
N SER A 10 -21.16 -25.38 -14.84
CA SER A 10 -20.98 -25.19 -13.40
C SER A 10 -19.53 -25.49 -13.07
N THR A 11 -18.87 -24.61 -12.34
CA THR A 11 -17.46 -24.74 -11.94
C THR A 11 -17.39 -24.44 -10.46
N ASP A 12 -16.84 -25.36 -9.71
CA ASP A 12 -16.55 -25.10 -8.30
C ASP A 12 -15.47 -24.04 -8.19
N VAL A 13 -15.68 -23.10 -7.27
CA VAL A 13 -14.74 -22.03 -6.97
C VAL A 13 -14.30 -22.15 -5.53
N ALA A 14 -13.04 -21.86 -5.27
CA ALA A 14 -12.47 -21.86 -3.94
C ALA A 14 -11.76 -20.52 -3.69
N ASN A 15 -11.89 -19.98 -2.48
CA ASN A 15 -11.06 -18.88 -2.03
C ASN A 15 -9.66 -19.37 -1.65
N THR A 16 -8.74 -18.45 -1.35
CA THR A 16 -7.34 -18.79 -1.01
C THR A 16 -7.25 -19.73 0.18
N GLU A 17 -8.04 -19.53 1.22
CA GLU A 17 -8.04 -20.39 2.42
C GLU A 17 -8.47 -21.82 2.07
N GLN A 18 -9.54 -21.98 1.31
CA GLN A 18 -10.03 -23.27 0.86
C GLN A 18 -9.01 -23.99 -0.02
N LEU A 19 -8.33 -23.25 -0.93
CA LEU A 19 -7.25 -23.81 -1.76
C LEU A 19 -6.08 -24.31 -0.91
N LEU A 20 -5.65 -23.54 0.09
CA LEU A 20 -4.58 -23.94 1.00
C LEU A 20 -4.95 -25.20 1.77
N ARG A 21 -6.21 -25.34 2.25
CA ARG A 21 -6.71 -26.54 2.93
C ARG A 21 -6.74 -27.75 1.99
N ILE A 22 -7.21 -27.58 0.75
CA ILE A 22 -7.23 -28.64 -0.25
C ILE A 22 -5.81 -29.16 -0.52
N ILE A 23 -4.83 -28.26 -0.71
CA ILE A 23 -3.44 -28.65 -0.95
C ILE A 23 -2.86 -29.45 0.22
N GLN A 24 -3.19 -29.08 1.45
CA GLN A 24 -2.75 -29.83 2.64
C GLN A 24 -3.30 -31.26 2.68
N SER A 25 -4.50 -31.48 2.15
CA SER A 25 -5.15 -32.81 2.11
C SER A 25 -4.65 -33.70 0.99
N ILE A 26 -3.89 -33.19 0.01
CA ILE A 26 -3.40 -33.99 -1.13
C ILE A 26 -2.30 -34.94 -0.66
N PRO A 27 -2.48 -36.27 -0.78
CA PRO A 27 -1.46 -37.26 -0.40
C PRO A 27 -0.43 -37.45 -1.52
N SER A 28 0.36 -36.42 -1.82
CA SER A 28 1.32 -36.43 -2.93
C SER A 28 2.67 -35.89 -2.48
N LYS A 29 3.75 -36.62 -2.83
CA LYS A 29 5.13 -36.18 -2.62
C LYS A 29 5.41 -34.81 -3.29
N LYS A 30 4.71 -34.49 -4.37
CA LYS A 30 4.83 -33.16 -5.05
C LYS A 30 4.23 -32.03 -4.24
N ALA A 31 3.30 -32.32 -3.33
CA ALA A 31 2.69 -31.30 -2.45
C ALA A 31 3.52 -31.05 -1.17
N GLU A 32 4.45 -31.95 -0.83
CA GLU A 32 5.24 -31.85 0.41
C GLU A 32 6.05 -30.55 0.54
N PRO A 33 6.77 -30.06 -0.50
CA PRO A 33 7.49 -28.78 -0.38
C PRO A 33 6.57 -27.62 -0.03
N PHE A 34 5.34 -27.62 -0.57
CA PHE A 34 4.35 -26.59 -0.28
C PHE A 34 3.79 -26.71 1.16
N LYS A 35 3.56 -27.94 1.63
CA LYS A 35 3.11 -28.19 3.02
C LYS A 35 4.16 -27.74 4.02
N LEU A 36 5.45 -28.03 3.76
CA LEU A 36 6.56 -27.58 4.58
C LEU A 36 6.66 -26.04 4.60
N TRP A 37 6.51 -25.40 3.44
CA TRP A 37 6.46 -23.94 3.35
C TRP A 37 5.30 -23.35 4.17
N LEU A 38 4.09 -23.94 4.10
CA LEU A 38 2.96 -23.51 4.92
C LEU A 38 3.23 -23.66 6.42
N ALA A 39 3.85 -24.76 6.83
CA ALA A 39 4.23 -24.98 8.23
C ALA A 39 5.25 -23.93 8.69
N GLN A 40 6.22 -23.59 7.84
CA GLN A 40 7.20 -22.54 8.13
C GLN A 40 6.52 -21.18 8.28
N VAL A 41 5.64 -20.79 7.33
CA VAL A 41 4.88 -19.53 7.40
C VAL A 41 4.03 -19.47 8.66
N GLY A 42 3.39 -20.57 9.03
CA GLY A 42 2.61 -20.68 10.27
C GLY A 42 3.47 -20.46 11.52
N ARG A 43 4.65 -21.08 11.57
CA ARG A 43 5.60 -20.89 12.66
C ARG A 43 6.08 -19.44 12.73
N GLU A 44 6.54 -18.86 11.61
CA GLU A 44 6.97 -17.46 11.55
C GLU A 44 5.88 -16.51 12.07
N ARG A 45 4.61 -16.79 11.76
CA ARG A 45 3.50 -15.98 12.26
C ARG A 45 3.28 -16.11 13.77
N ILE A 46 3.52 -17.31 14.34
CA ILE A 46 3.48 -17.54 15.79
C ILE A 46 4.63 -16.79 16.45
N ASP A 47 5.85 -16.93 15.91
CA ASP A 47 7.05 -16.25 16.42
C ASP A 47 6.87 -14.72 16.41
N GLU A 48 6.30 -14.13 15.35
CA GLU A 48 5.94 -12.71 15.25
C GLU A 48 4.89 -12.26 16.29
N THR A 49 4.06 -13.17 16.77
CA THR A 49 3.08 -12.86 17.83
C THR A 49 3.76 -12.78 19.21
N LEU A 50 4.81 -13.57 19.40
CA LEU A 50 5.63 -13.59 20.61
C LEU A 50 6.66 -12.45 20.63
N ASP A 51 7.22 -12.15 19.46
CA ASP A 51 8.19 -11.07 19.23
C ASP A 51 7.76 -10.19 18.04
N PRO A 52 7.05 -9.08 18.28
CA PRO A 52 6.58 -8.20 17.22
C PRO A 52 7.69 -7.51 16.41
N GLU A 53 8.93 -7.45 16.89
CA GLU A 53 10.04 -6.86 16.15
C GLU A 53 10.35 -7.64 14.86
N LEU A 54 10.11 -8.96 14.86
CA LEU A 54 10.26 -9.83 13.68
C LEU A 54 9.39 -9.39 12.50
N ILE A 55 8.23 -8.76 12.75
CA ILE A 55 7.37 -8.19 11.70
C ILE A 55 8.10 -7.06 10.97
N VAL A 56 8.78 -6.19 11.73
CA VAL A 56 9.53 -5.06 11.18
C VAL A 56 10.72 -5.58 10.36
N GLU A 57 11.47 -6.55 10.89
CA GLU A 57 12.58 -7.18 10.18
C GLU A 57 12.15 -7.82 8.86
N ARG A 58 11.04 -8.56 8.88
CA ARG A 58 10.46 -9.16 7.67
C ARG A 58 10.01 -8.10 6.67
N LEU A 59 9.44 -6.99 7.13
CA LEU A 59 9.05 -5.88 6.28
C LEU A 59 10.27 -5.24 5.60
N VAL A 60 11.31 -4.93 6.39
CA VAL A 60 12.58 -4.37 5.90
C VAL A 60 13.21 -5.30 4.86
N SER A 61 13.41 -6.57 5.19
CA SER A 61 14.00 -7.56 4.28
C SER A 61 13.19 -7.73 2.99
N THR A 62 11.87 -7.58 3.07
CA THR A 62 11.01 -7.66 1.89
C THR A 62 11.22 -6.48 0.95
N TYR A 63 11.40 -5.26 1.47
CA TYR A 63 11.70 -4.09 0.65
C TYR A 63 13.14 -4.12 0.12
N GLU A 64 14.12 -4.59 0.92
CA GLU A 64 15.50 -4.78 0.45
C GLU A 64 15.57 -5.76 -0.73
N ARG A 65 14.85 -6.89 -0.66
CA ARG A 65 14.75 -7.84 -1.78
C ARG A 65 14.10 -7.25 -3.04
N LYS A 66 13.23 -6.25 -2.88
CA LYS A 66 12.66 -5.49 -3.99
C LYS A 66 13.59 -4.40 -4.53
N GLY A 67 14.78 -4.22 -3.92
CA GLY A 67 15.82 -3.28 -4.37
C GLY A 67 15.64 -1.86 -3.85
N TYR A 68 14.85 -1.63 -2.82
CA TYR A 68 14.75 -0.32 -2.18
C TYR A 68 15.95 -0.04 -1.27
N THR A 69 16.38 1.22 -1.22
CA THR A 69 17.46 1.66 -0.33
C THR A 69 16.98 1.75 1.12
N ARG A 70 17.90 1.68 2.08
CA ARG A 70 17.57 1.81 3.50
C ARG A 70 16.94 3.15 3.84
N GLU A 71 17.39 4.24 3.24
CA GLU A 71 16.80 5.57 3.42
C GLU A 71 15.32 5.56 2.97
N TRP A 72 15.04 4.98 1.81
CA TRP A 72 13.67 4.87 1.32
C TRP A 72 12.81 4.00 2.24
N ILE A 73 13.35 2.87 2.72
CA ILE A 73 12.64 1.96 3.62
C ILE A 73 12.30 2.68 4.93
N ASN A 74 13.25 3.39 5.53
CA ASN A 74 13.01 4.16 6.75
C ASN A 74 11.92 5.23 6.54
N GLN A 75 11.97 5.98 5.44
CA GLN A 75 10.94 6.95 5.09
C GLN A 75 9.58 6.28 4.89
N ARG A 76 9.56 5.10 4.26
CA ARG A 76 8.34 4.33 4.05
C ARG A 76 7.71 3.84 5.37
N LEU A 77 8.51 3.41 6.32
CA LEU A 77 8.06 3.01 7.65
C LEU A 77 7.42 4.19 8.40
N GLN A 78 8.06 5.36 8.38
CA GLN A 78 7.51 6.58 8.97
C GLN A 78 6.17 6.98 8.32
N ALA A 79 6.08 6.90 6.97
CA ALA A 79 4.86 7.18 6.25
C ALA A 79 3.74 6.16 6.55
N ILE A 80 4.06 4.90 6.89
CA ILE A 80 3.08 3.91 7.35
C ILE A 80 2.52 4.31 8.70
N SER A 81 3.37 4.72 9.66
CA SER A 81 2.94 5.18 10.99
C SER A 81 2.04 6.41 10.89
N ALA A 82 2.50 7.46 10.20
CA ALA A 82 1.73 8.68 10.01
C ALA A 82 0.35 8.40 9.38
N ARG A 83 0.31 7.52 8.39
CA ARG A 83 -0.96 7.09 7.77
C ARG A 83 -1.88 6.37 8.75
N LYS A 84 -1.33 5.51 9.59
CA LYS A 84 -2.10 4.78 10.60
C LYS A 84 -2.73 5.76 11.59
N GLU A 85 -1.94 6.67 12.13
CA GLU A 85 -2.39 7.69 13.05
C GLU A 85 -3.50 8.59 12.48
N LEU A 86 -3.37 9.01 11.21
CA LEU A 86 -4.40 9.78 10.52
C LEU A 86 -5.69 8.95 10.31
N THR A 87 -5.57 7.67 9.96
CA THR A 87 -6.77 6.84 9.76
C THR A 87 -7.47 6.51 11.08
N ASP A 88 -6.74 6.43 12.18
CA ASP A 88 -7.33 6.30 13.52
C ASP A 88 -8.07 7.59 13.91
N GLU A 89 -7.48 8.77 13.67
CA GLU A 89 -8.14 10.08 13.86
C GLU A 89 -9.43 10.16 13.02
N TRP A 90 -9.41 9.79 11.73
CA TRP A 90 -10.61 9.77 10.90
C TRP A 90 -11.71 8.86 11.47
N LYS A 91 -11.33 7.70 12.00
CA LYS A 91 -12.26 6.79 12.64
C LYS A 91 -12.92 7.45 13.86
N ASP A 92 -12.14 8.14 14.69
CA ASP A 92 -12.63 8.84 15.88
C ASP A 92 -13.53 10.03 15.50
N ARG A 93 -13.36 10.61 14.29
CA ARG A 93 -14.23 11.67 13.72
C ARG A 93 -15.44 11.14 12.96
N GLY A 94 -15.70 9.83 13.04
CA GLY A 94 -16.88 9.20 12.44
C GLY A 94 -16.79 8.91 10.95
N ILE A 95 -15.59 8.96 10.36
CA ILE A 95 -15.36 8.62 8.95
C ILE A 95 -15.46 7.11 8.75
N GLN A 96 -16.22 6.69 7.75
CA GLN A 96 -16.39 5.27 7.42
C GLN A 96 -15.25 4.75 6.56
N GLN A 97 -14.73 3.58 6.93
CA GLN A 97 -13.70 2.91 6.15
C GLN A 97 -14.19 2.60 4.72
N GLY A 98 -13.22 2.53 3.80
CA GLY A 98 -13.48 2.23 2.41
C GLY A 98 -13.69 3.49 1.58
N LYS A 99 -14.92 3.83 1.20
CA LYS A 99 -15.20 4.91 0.26
C LYS A 99 -14.80 6.30 0.77
N GLU A 100 -15.11 6.62 2.02
CA GLU A 100 -14.80 7.94 2.59
C GLU A 100 -13.29 8.10 2.82
N TYR A 101 -12.60 7.05 3.27
CA TYR A 101 -11.13 7.05 3.35
C TYR A 101 -10.48 7.25 1.97
N ALA A 102 -11.06 6.69 0.92
CA ALA A 102 -10.56 6.90 -0.44
C ALA A 102 -10.74 8.36 -0.90
N ILE A 103 -11.89 8.96 -0.60
CA ILE A 103 -12.17 10.38 -0.91
C ILE A 103 -11.16 11.28 -0.20
N LEU A 104 -10.98 11.12 1.12
CA LEU A 104 -10.04 11.92 1.89
C LEU A 104 -8.59 11.70 1.45
N THR A 105 -8.24 10.47 1.05
CA THR A 105 -6.92 10.17 0.49
C THR A 105 -6.69 10.88 -0.84
N ASP A 106 -7.72 11.00 -1.67
CA ASP A 106 -7.64 11.75 -2.93
C ASP A 106 -7.46 13.25 -2.69
N GLU A 107 -8.15 13.83 -1.71
CA GLU A 107 -7.96 15.23 -1.32
C GLU A 107 -6.53 15.48 -0.81
N LEU A 108 -6.01 14.60 0.06
CA LEU A 108 -4.62 14.67 0.53
C LEU A 108 -3.61 14.57 -0.62
N THR A 109 -3.83 13.64 -1.55
CA THR A 109 -2.93 13.49 -2.69
C THR A 109 -2.97 14.74 -3.57
N ARG A 110 -4.16 15.29 -3.79
CA ARG A 110 -4.36 16.55 -4.54
C ARG A 110 -3.69 17.73 -3.85
N ALA A 111 -3.70 17.74 -2.53
CA ALA A 111 -3.11 18.75 -1.70
C ALA A 111 -1.63 19.03 -2.00
N TRP A 112 -0.84 18.00 -2.11
CA TRP A 112 0.62 18.14 -2.31
C TRP A 112 1.03 17.94 -3.78
N SER A 113 0.26 17.18 -4.58
CA SER A 113 0.62 16.87 -5.97
C SER A 113 -0.20 17.61 -7.02
N GLY A 114 -1.28 18.28 -6.65
CA GLY A 114 -2.24 18.88 -7.58
C GLY A 114 -3.12 17.86 -8.32
N MET A 115 -2.98 16.56 -8.05
CA MET A 115 -3.64 15.47 -8.78
C MET A 115 -4.37 14.52 -7.83
N THR A 116 -5.44 13.87 -8.32
CA THR A 116 -6.03 12.75 -7.63
C THR A 116 -5.07 11.56 -7.60
N THR A 117 -5.26 10.64 -6.68
CA THR A 117 -4.50 9.38 -6.60
C THR A 117 -4.50 8.62 -7.93
N ARG A 118 -5.63 8.64 -8.66
CA ARG A 118 -5.74 7.98 -9.96
C ARG A 118 -4.89 8.69 -11.02
N GLN A 119 -5.03 10.00 -11.15
CA GLN A 119 -4.23 10.79 -12.09
C GLN A 119 -2.73 10.63 -11.83
N TYR A 120 -2.33 10.62 -10.55
CA TYR A 120 -0.94 10.44 -10.18
C TYR A 120 -0.42 9.02 -10.47
N LYS A 121 -1.25 7.99 -10.32
CA LYS A 121 -0.94 6.62 -10.77
C LYS A 121 -0.77 6.54 -12.29
N ASP A 122 -1.68 7.16 -13.03
CA ASP A 122 -1.62 7.18 -14.49
C ASP A 122 -0.36 7.90 -14.99
N LEU A 123 0.02 9.03 -14.36
CA LEU A 123 1.27 9.74 -14.64
C LEU A 123 2.51 8.85 -14.43
N LYS A 124 2.50 8.00 -13.39
CA LYS A 124 3.57 7.04 -13.10
C LYS A 124 3.47 5.73 -13.91
N GLY A 125 2.48 5.56 -14.77
CA GLY A 125 2.24 4.35 -15.55
C GLY A 125 1.83 3.13 -14.70
N LEU A 126 1.25 3.36 -13.52
CA LEU A 126 0.86 2.32 -12.57
C LEU A 126 -0.57 1.86 -12.83
N LYS A 127 -0.79 0.54 -12.92
CA LYS A 127 -2.13 -0.05 -13.10
C LYS A 127 -2.71 -0.54 -11.76
N LYS A 128 -2.18 -1.65 -11.24
CA LYS A 128 -2.63 -2.29 -9.99
C LYS A 128 -1.66 -2.09 -8.82
N GLN A 129 -0.47 -1.59 -9.10
CA GLN A 129 0.59 -1.43 -8.11
C GLN A 129 0.19 -0.38 -7.05
N SER A 130 0.78 -0.53 -5.86
CA SER A 130 0.65 0.48 -4.79
C SER A 130 1.32 1.78 -5.23
N LEU A 131 0.61 2.91 -5.13
CA LEU A 131 1.18 4.22 -5.43
C LEU A 131 2.35 4.52 -4.50
N ARG A 132 2.19 4.31 -3.19
CA ARG A 132 3.20 4.63 -2.18
C ARG A 132 4.49 3.82 -2.34
N ASP A 133 4.41 2.57 -2.81
CA ASP A 133 5.60 1.75 -3.08
C ASP A 133 6.34 2.18 -4.35
N ASN A 134 5.74 3.07 -5.15
CA ASN A 134 6.34 3.66 -6.37
C ASN A 134 6.60 5.16 -6.23
N MET A 135 6.57 5.69 -5.01
CA MET A 135 6.97 7.06 -4.68
C MET A 135 8.48 7.13 -4.42
N SER A 136 9.09 8.25 -4.81
CA SER A 136 10.43 8.62 -4.37
C SER A 136 10.43 8.97 -2.87
N THR A 137 11.60 9.09 -2.27
CA THR A 137 11.73 9.55 -0.88
C THR A 137 11.09 10.92 -0.67
N THR A 138 11.29 11.85 -1.61
CA THR A 138 10.67 13.19 -1.57
C THR A 138 9.15 13.12 -1.61
N GLU A 139 8.58 12.32 -2.50
CA GLU A 139 7.12 12.14 -2.60
C GLU A 139 6.53 11.51 -1.33
N LEU A 140 7.23 10.53 -0.74
CA LEU A 140 6.84 9.94 0.54
C LEU A 140 6.84 10.98 1.66
N THR A 141 7.86 11.84 1.71
CA THR A 141 7.98 12.91 2.71
C THR A 141 6.85 13.94 2.56
N LEU A 142 6.53 14.36 1.34
CA LEU A 142 5.45 15.31 1.08
C LEU A 142 4.08 14.72 1.43
N ASN A 143 3.84 13.47 1.03
CA ASN A 143 2.60 12.77 1.40
C ASN A 143 2.48 12.61 2.92
N GLN A 144 3.58 12.27 3.61
CA GLN A 144 3.62 12.18 5.06
C GLN A 144 3.35 13.52 5.73
N LEU A 145 3.96 14.60 5.23
CA LEU A 145 3.73 15.95 5.76
C LEU A 145 2.23 16.34 5.64
N ALA A 146 1.61 16.07 4.50
CA ALA A 146 0.18 16.31 4.32
C ALA A 146 -0.67 15.47 5.29
N GLU A 147 -0.32 14.21 5.53
CA GLU A 147 -1.01 13.33 6.47
C GLU A 147 -0.88 13.82 7.93
N VAL A 148 0.33 14.22 8.34
CA VAL A 148 0.58 14.75 9.71
C VAL A 148 -0.15 16.08 9.91
N ALA A 149 -0.01 17.03 8.97
CA ALA A 149 -0.66 18.32 9.08
C ALA A 149 -2.20 18.19 9.13
N THR A 150 -2.78 17.32 8.32
CA THR A 150 -4.22 17.05 8.35
C THR A 150 -4.66 16.46 9.68
N ARG A 151 -3.88 15.54 10.26
CA ARG A 151 -4.16 14.98 11.59
C ARG A 151 -4.12 16.05 12.67
N GLU A 152 -3.08 16.89 12.69
CA GLU A 152 -2.94 17.98 13.68
C GLU A 152 -4.10 18.97 13.59
N LEU A 153 -4.49 19.37 12.37
CA LEU A 153 -5.65 20.23 12.15
C LEU A 153 -6.95 19.55 12.59
N SER A 154 -7.11 18.25 12.31
CA SER A 154 -8.27 17.48 12.74
C SER A 154 -8.37 17.42 14.28
N GLN A 155 -7.26 17.25 14.96
CA GLN A 155 -7.22 17.26 16.44
C GLN A 155 -7.57 18.62 17.02
N LEU A 156 -7.14 19.70 16.35
CA LEU A 156 -7.42 21.07 16.78
C LEU A 156 -8.87 21.49 16.52
N GLU A 157 -9.37 21.26 15.31
CA GLU A 157 -10.70 21.72 14.87
C GLU A 157 -11.83 20.73 15.18
N GLN A 158 -11.50 19.48 15.49
CA GLN A 158 -12.43 18.38 15.82
C GLN A 158 -13.58 18.21 14.82
N PRO A 159 -13.29 18.08 13.51
CA PRO A 159 -14.30 17.99 12.48
C PRO A 159 -15.17 16.75 12.64
N VAL A 160 -16.46 16.85 12.31
CA VAL A 160 -17.42 15.76 12.38
C VAL A 160 -17.90 15.39 10.97
N GLY A 161 -17.75 14.12 10.60
CA GLY A 161 -18.22 13.60 9.32
C GLY A 161 -17.36 14.00 8.12
N LEU A 162 -17.77 13.55 6.94
CA LEU A 162 -16.95 13.60 5.72
C LEU A 162 -16.65 15.03 5.25
N GLU A 163 -17.63 15.91 5.19
CA GLU A 163 -17.47 17.22 4.56
C GLU A 163 -16.52 18.14 5.34
N GLU A 164 -16.57 18.12 6.67
CA GLU A 164 -15.65 18.91 7.49
C GLU A 164 -14.22 18.34 7.41
N ASN A 165 -14.06 17.02 7.46
CA ASN A 165 -12.75 16.37 7.29
C ASN A 165 -12.16 16.61 5.90
N LYS A 166 -13.01 16.69 4.87
CA LYS A 166 -12.60 17.01 3.50
C LYS A 166 -12.06 18.44 3.40
N ARG A 167 -12.72 19.41 4.07
CA ARG A 167 -12.24 20.80 4.15
C ARG A 167 -10.84 20.88 4.77
N ILE A 168 -10.60 20.12 5.84
CA ILE A 168 -9.29 20.08 6.51
C ILE A 168 -8.22 19.41 5.64
N ALA A 169 -8.59 18.37 4.88
CA ALA A 169 -7.67 17.69 3.98
C ALA A 169 -7.29 18.52 2.74
N GLN A 170 -8.04 19.57 2.44
CA GLN A 170 -7.74 20.50 1.35
C GLN A 170 -6.81 21.62 1.85
N PRO A 171 -5.60 21.76 1.31
CA PRO A 171 -4.73 22.85 1.73
C PRO A 171 -5.24 24.19 1.21
N ALA A 172 -4.94 25.25 1.97
CA ALA A 172 -5.21 26.61 1.55
C ALA A 172 -4.38 27.06 0.32
N ALA A 173 -3.28 26.34 0.02
CA ALA A 173 -2.47 26.49 -1.19
C ALA A 173 -1.70 25.19 -1.45
N PRO A 174 -1.46 24.78 -2.73
CA PRO A 174 -0.64 23.61 -3.01
C PRO A 174 0.78 23.82 -2.50
N LEU A 175 1.30 22.82 -1.76
CA LEU A 175 2.65 22.86 -1.19
C LEU A 175 3.77 22.90 -2.26
N LEU A 176 3.42 22.69 -3.53
CA LEU A 176 4.35 22.69 -4.66
C LEU A 176 3.71 23.25 -5.93
N GLU A 177 4.41 24.14 -6.59
CA GLU A 177 3.92 24.86 -7.77
C GLU A 177 3.76 24.01 -9.05
N THR A 178 4.41 22.81 -9.16
CA THR A 178 4.21 21.91 -10.31
C THR A 178 4.69 20.48 -10.04
N PRO A 179 3.86 19.44 -10.33
CA PRO A 179 4.25 18.02 -10.24
C PRO A 179 5.46 17.64 -11.10
N GLU A 180 5.66 18.33 -12.24
CA GLU A 180 6.78 18.11 -13.16
C GLU A 180 8.15 18.39 -12.54
N LYS A 181 8.26 19.36 -11.63
CA LYS A 181 9.51 19.65 -10.91
C LYS A 181 9.88 18.52 -9.92
N ILE A 182 8.91 17.87 -9.33
CA ILE A 182 9.15 16.74 -8.40
C ILE A 182 9.66 15.51 -9.17
N LEU A 183 9.03 15.22 -10.31
CA LEU A 183 9.46 14.12 -11.19
C LEU A 183 10.89 14.32 -11.70
N ASN A 184 11.24 15.54 -12.09
CA ASN A 184 12.58 15.86 -12.60
C ASN A 184 13.65 15.88 -11.50
N SER A 185 13.32 16.26 -10.26
CA SER A 185 14.26 16.19 -9.13
C SER A 185 14.53 14.76 -8.66
N GLY A 186 13.55 13.85 -8.84
CA GLY A 186 13.67 12.42 -8.54
C GLY A 186 14.38 11.60 -9.62
N LEU A 187 14.48 12.11 -10.86
CA LEU A 187 15.12 11.42 -11.99
C LEU A 187 16.65 11.56 -12.00
N GLY A 188 17.23 12.47 -11.20
CA GLY A 188 18.69 12.61 -11.06
C GLY A 188 19.41 11.44 -10.38
N GLY A 189 18.70 10.42 -9.91
CA GLY A 189 19.26 9.31 -9.14
C GLY A 189 18.92 7.89 -9.62
N ARG A 190 18.22 7.68 -10.74
CA ARG A 190 18.00 6.32 -11.26
C ARG A 190 17.81 6.27 -12.78
N SER A 191 18.90 6.11 -13.48
CA SER A 191 18.95 5.27 -14.67
C SER A 191 19.11 3.81 -14.19
N SER A 192 18.04 3.11 -14.01
CA SER A 192 18.01 1.64 -14.15
C SER A 192 16.56 1.18 -14.20
N ARG A 193 16.18 0.77 -15.40
CA ARG A 193 14.98 0.00 -15.67
C ARG A 193 14.84 -1.10 -14.62
N VAL A 194 13.80 -1.03 -13.80
CA VAL A 194 13.29 -2.23 -13.14
C VAL A 194 12.78 -3.14 -14.26
N LYS A 195 13.62 -4.09 -14.67
CA LYS A 195 13.18 -5.23 -15.45
C LYS A 195 12.16 -5.96 -14.59
N THR A 196 10.90 -5.89 -14.97
CA THR A 196 9.88 -6.83 -14.55
C THR A 196 10.36 -8.22 -14.97
N GLN A 197 10.96 -8.96 -14.02
CA GLN A 197 11.11 -10.39 -14.20
C GLN A 197 9.74 -11.04 -14.01
N PRO A 198 9.32 -11.94 -14.91
CA PRO A 198 8.14 -12.74 -14.70
C PRO A 198 8.38 -13.66 -13.49
N ASN A 199 7.40 -13.72 -12.60
CA ASN A 199 7.33 -14.69 -11.52
C ASN A 199 7.55 -16.11 -12.06
N SER A 200 8.72 -16.67 -11.88
CA SER A 200 8.91 -18.11 -11.84
C SER A 200 8.77 -18.55 -10.38
N ILE A 201 7.56 -18.94 -10.05
CA ILE A 201 7.29 -19.75 -8.88
C ILE A 201 7.81 -21.15 -9.21
N MET A 202 8.90 -21.58 -8.63
CA MET A 202 9.23 -22.96 -8.35
C MET A 202 9.36 -23.12 -6.86
#